data_7906d4d53a127d37a9aa14021f5ff87c
#
_entry.id   7906d4d53a127d37a9aa14021f5ff87c
#
_cell.length_a   1.000
_cell.length_b   1.000
_cell.length_c   1.000
_cell.angle_alpha   90.00
_cell.angle_beta   90.00
_cell.angle_gamma   90.00
#
_symmetry.space_group_name_H-M   'P 1'
#
loop_
_entity.id
_entity.type
_entity.pdbx_description
1 polymer ?
#
loop_
_entity_poly.entity_id
_entity_poly.type
_entity_poly.pdbx_seq_one_letter_code
_entity_poly.pdbx_strand_id
1 'polypeptide(L)'
;MKKLMIFIVLTLACSLSAREYVAPPTSSTRGSVPVIPDEAMEKCVKIYNEAEWLGEKLNNTYVNQYDSAAVDNYNKEVKEHSRMTNYFNQNCAGKQSYSAWKAAQKLNGQR
;
A
#
# COMPACT_ATOMS: atom_id res chain seq x y z
N MET A 1 36.96 2.24 23.02
CA MET A 1 37.24 2.23 21.77
C MET A 1 36.38 1.52 20.84
N LYS A 2 36.06 0.30 21.00
CA LYS A 2 35.30 -0.43 20.06
C LYS A 2 33.88 -0.28 20.12
N LYS A 3 33.31 0.50 20.97
CA LYS A 3 31.90 0.61 21.14
C LYS A 3 31.21 1.36 20.08
N LEU A 4 31.91 2.04 19.23
CA LEU A 4 31.30 2.91 18.25
C LEU A 4 30.53 2.24 17.16
N MET A 5 30.80 0.98 16.94
CA MET A 5 30.19 0.35 15.82
C MET A 5 28.76 -0.03 15.99
N ILE A 6 28.27 -0.02 17.18
CA ILE A 6 26.97 -0.54 17.45
C ILE A 6 25.84 0.37 17.01
N PHE A 7 26.10 1.65 16.96
CA PHE A 7 25.02 2.58 16.70
C PHE A 7 24.49 2.60 15.27
N ILE A 8 25.31 2.17 14.36
CA ILE A 8 24.93 2.24 12.96
C ILE A 8 23.79 1.29 12.62
N VAL A 9 23.74 0.17 13.29
CA VAL A 9 22.73 -0.82 13.01
C VAL A 9 21.34 -0.36 13.39
N LEU A 10 21.24 0.42 14.44
CA LEU A 10 19.95 0.85 14.92
C LEU A 10 19.26 1.82 13.99
N THR A 11 20.02 2.66 13.32
CA THR A 11 19.42 3.60 12.40
C THR A 11 18.77 2.93 11.21
N LEU A 12 19.34 1.85 10.76
CA LEU A 12 18.76 1.16 9.63
C LEU A 12 17.43 0.51 9.96
N ALA A 13 17.30 -0.01 11.16
CA ALA A 13 16.07 -0.65 11.55
C ALA A 13 14.92 0.34 11.57
N CYS A 14 15.16 1.57 11.98
CA CYS A 14 14.11 2.55 12.04
C CYS A 14 13.60 2.97 10.68
N SER A 15 14.45 3.01 9.68
CA SER A 15 14.02 3.49 8.38
C SER A 15 13.15 2.50 7.64
N LEU A 16 13.13 1.25 8.05
CA LEU A 16 12.33 0.26 7.36
C LEU A 16 10.85 0.32 7.68
N SER A 17 10.47 1.02 8.72
CA SER A 17 9.08 1.08 9.11
C SER A 17 8.46 2.44 8.85
N ALA A 18 8.96 3.15 7.85
CA ALA A 18 8.54 4.52 7.63
C ALA A 18 7.29 4.68 6.77
N ARG A 19 6.81 3.65 6.14
CA ARG A 19 5.67 3.79 5.25
C ARG A 19 4.39 3.94 6.05
N GLU A 20 3.57 4.89 5.62
CA GLU A 20 2.33 5.18 6.30
C GLU A 20 1.16 5.03 5.33
N TYR A 21 0.02 4.65 5.85
CA TYR A 21 -1.19 4.64 5.07
C TYR A 21 -1.72 6.06 4.94
N VAL A 22 -2.14 6.41 3.74
CA VAL A 22 -2.73 7.71 3.47
C VAL A 22 -4.08 7.49 2.82
N ALA A 23 -4.98 8.42 3.03
CA ALA A 23 -6.29 8.35 2.40
C ALA A 23 -6.13 8.53 0.89
N PRO A 24 -6.86 7.75 0.09
CA PRO A 24 -6.78 7.91 -1.36
C PRO A 24 -7.40 9.24 -1.78
N PRO A 25 -6.97 9.79 -2.90
CA PRO A 25 -7.58 11.01 -3.39
C PRO A 25 -9.04 10.75 -3.73
N THR A 26 -9.90 11.66 -3.28
CA THR A 26 -11.29 11.59 -3.65
C THR A 26 -11.42 12.33 -4.96
N SER A 27 -11.85 11.64 -5.98
CA SER A 27 -12.15 12.33 -7.22
C SER A 27 -13.42 13.12 -6.97
N SER A 28 -13.32 14.40 -7.05
CA SER A 28 -14.49 15.21 -6.90
C SER A 28 -15.33 15.05 -8.14
N THR A 29 -16.45 14.47 -7.96
CA THR A 29 -17.37 14.33 -9.05
C THR A 29 -18.50 15.27 -8.82
N ARG A 30 -19.10 15.69 -9.87
CA ARG A 30 -20.31 16.42 -9.77
C ARG A 30 -21.41 15.49 -9.34
N GLY A 31 -22.20 15.91 -8.42
CA GLY A 31 -23.29 15.11 -7.93
C GLY A 31 -22.91 14.34 -6.69
N SER A 32 -23.75 13.42 -6.29
CA SER A 32 -23.54 12.71 -5.06
C SER A 32 -22.56 11.56 -5.27
N VAL A 33 -21.62 11.49 -4.36
CA VAL A 33 -20.67 10.40 -4.32
C VAL A 33 -21.20 9.35 -3.34
N PRO A 34 -21.25 8.08 -3.73
CA PRO A 34 -21.72 7.06 -2.79
C PRO A 34 -20.85 7.01 -1.54
N VAL A 35 -21.52 6.87 -0.42
CA VAL A 35 -20.86 6.78 0.89
C VAL A 35 -20.82 5.31 1.28
N ILE A 36 -19.68 4.87 1.76
CA ILE A 36 -19.52 3.50 2.21
C ILE A 36 -19.23 3.49 3.72
N PRO A 37 -19.50 2.37 4.39
CA PRO A 37 -19.21 2.27 5.82
C PRO A 37 -17.74 2.43 6.13
N ASP A 38 -17.44 2.83 7.34
CA ASP A 38 -16.07 3.07 7.77
C ASP A 38 -15.18 1.82 7.62
N GLU A 39 -15.72 0.65 7.90
CA GLU A 39 -14.95 -0.58 7.75
C GLU A 39 -14.59 -0.85 6.30
N ALA A 40 -15.52 -0.58 5.39
CA ALA A 40 -15.24 -0.73 3.98
C ALA A 40 -14.21 0.29 3.52
N MET A 41 -14.28 1.50 4.05
CA MET A 41 -13.29 2.53 3.70
C MET A 41 -11.91 2.15 4.26
N GLU A 42 -11.85 1.56 5.44
CA GLU A 42 -10.58 1.10 5.99
C GLU A 42 -9.93 0.10 5.04
N LYS A 43 -10.71 -0.83 4.52
CA LYS A 43 -10.19 -1.79 3.55
C LYS A 43 -9.74 -1.10 2.26
N CYS A 44 -10.49 -0.10 1.83
CA CYS A 44 -10.12 0.67 0.64
C CYS A 44 -8.79 1.41 0.83
N VAL A 45 -8.60 2.05 1.97
CA VAL A 45 -7.36 2.75 2.27
C VAL A 45 -6.19 1.77 2.30
N LYS A 46 -6.39 0.63 2.94
CA LYS A 46 -5.35 -0.38 3.03
C LYS A 46 -4.95 -0.87 1.65
N ILE A 47 -5.92 -1.25 0.83
CA ILE A 47 -5.61 -1.83 -0.47
C ILE A 47 -5.02 -0.79 -1.42
N TYR A 48 -5.45 0.46 -1.31
CA TYR A 48 -4.87 1.53 -2.12
C TYR A 48 -3.38 1.66 -1.86
N ASN A 49 -3.01 1.73 -0.59
CA ASN A 49 -1.61 1.94 -0.23
C ASN A 49 -0.76 0.71 -0.55
N GLU A 50 -1.27 -0.46 -0.25
CA GLU A 50 -0.51 -1.69 -0.51
C GLU A 50 -0.32 -1.93 -2.00
N ALA A 51 -1.31 -1.56 -2.82
CA ALA A 51 -1.15 -1.64 -4.26
C ALA A 51 -0.09 -0.67 -4.77
N GLU A 52 -0.05 0.54 -4.20
CA GLU A 52 0.98 1.50 -4.56
C GLU A 52 2.37 0.99 -4.21
N TRP A 53 2.51 0.46 -3.00
CA TRP A 53 3.80 -0.06 -2.56
C TRP A 53 4.26 -1.24 -3.41
N LEU A 54 3.32 -2.14 -3.74
CA LEU A 54 3.64 -3.28 -4.58
C LEU A 54 4.00 -2.83 -5.99
N GLY A 55 3.29 -1.83 -6.52
CA GLY A 55 3.62 -1.27 -7.82
C GLY A 55 5.03 -0.69 -7.85
N GLU A 56 5.42 0.03 -6.80
CA GLU A 56 6.77 0.56 -6.70
C GLU A 56 7.81 -0.57 -6.65
N LYS A 57 7.51 -1.59 -5.86
CA LYS A 57 8.40 -2.73 -5.77
C LYS A 57 8.59 -3.40 -7.12
N LEU A 58 7.51 -3.61 -7.85
CA LEU A 58 7.58 -4.25 -9.16
C LEU A 58 8.37 -3.41 -10.15
N ASN A 59 8.18 -2.09 -10.11
CA ASN A 59 8.92 -1.20 -11.01
C ASN A 59 10.42 -1.19 -10.74
N ASN A 60 10.81 -1.50 -9.52
CA ASN A 60 12.21 -1.49 -9.11
C ASN A 60 12.84 -2.87 -9.05
N THR A 61 12.11 -3.90 -9.46
CA THR A 61 12.60 -5.27 -9.38
C THR A 61 13.21 -5.66 -10.72
N TYR A 62 14.43 -6.18 -10.65
CA TYR A 62 15.06 -6.79 -11.81
C TYR A 62 14.79 -8.29 -11.76
N VAL A 63 14.36 -8.84 -12.88
CA VAL A 63 14.07 -10.28 -12.96
C VAL A 63 14.99 -10.91 -13.97
N ASN A 64 15.73 -11.91 -13.51
CA ASN A 64 16.55 -12.69 -14.40
C ASN A 64 15.64 -13.65 -15.17
N GLN A 65 15.56 -13.46 -16.47
CA GLN A 65 14.65 -14.24 -17.32
C GLN A 65 15.01 -15.71 -17.38
N TYR A 66 16.22 -16.06 -17.01
CA TYR A 66 16.67 -17.46 -17.05
C TYR A 66 16.45 -18.18 -15.72
N ASP A 67 15.97 -17.46 -14.70
CA ASP A 67 15.63 -18.05 -13.42
C ASP A 67 14.13 -18.21 -13.34
N SER A 68 13.65 -19.43 -13.54
CA SER A 68 12.21 -19.67 -13.62
C SER A 68 11.51 -19.36 -12.29
N ALA A 69 12.16 -19.59 -11.17
CA ALA A 69 11.56 -19.28 -9.87
C ALA A 69 11.37 -17.78 -9.71
N ALA A 70 12.36 -16.99 -10.13
CA ALA A 70 12.27 -15.54 -10.05
C ALA A 70 11.15 -15.00 -10.97
N VAL A 71 11.04 -15.57 -12.16
CA VAL A 71 9.99 -15.18 -13.10
C VAL A 71 8.62 -15.51 -12.52
N ASP A 72 8.47 -16.69 -11.94
CA ASP A 72 7.20 -17.10 -11.37
C ASP A 72 6.79 -16.21 -10.20
N ASN A 73 7.74 -15.86 -9.35
CA ASN A 73 7.46 -14.96 -8.22
C ASN A 73 7.05 -13.58 -8.70
N TYR A 74 7.76 -13.06 -9.69
CA TYR A 74 7.41 -11.76 -10.24
C TYR A 74 5.99 -11.77 -10.82
N ASN A 75 5.67 -12.82 -11.57
CA ASN A 75 4.36 -12.94 -12.19
C ASN A 75 3.25 -13.07 -11.15
N LYS A 76 3.53 -13.75 -10.05
CA LYS A 76 2.58 -13.83 -8.95
C LYS A 76 2.29 -12.45 -8.37
N GLU A 77 3.32 -11.66 -8.18
CA GLU A 77 3.15 -10.32 -7.63
C GLU A 77 2.44 -9.39 -8.60
N VAL A 78 2.67 -9.56 -9.89
CA VAL A 78 1.94 -8.80 -10.89
C VAL A 78 0.45 -9.13 -10.83
N LYS A 79 0.12 -10.40 -10.68
CA LYS A 79 -1.28 -10.80 -10.55
C LYS A 79 -1.91 -10.25 -9.28
N GLU A 80 -1.17 -10.26 -8.19
CA GLU A 80 -1.68 -9.70 -6.94
C GLU A 80 -1.92 -8.21 -7.06
N HIS A 81 -1.01 -7.49 -7.70
CA HIS A 81 -1.18 -6.07 -7.94
C HIS A 81 -2.43 -5.81 -8.77
N SER A 82 -2.65 -6.59 -9.81
CA SER A 82 -3.85 -6.47 -10.64
C SER A 82 -5.12 -6.73 -9.83
N ARG A 83 -5.09 -7.72 -8.97
CA ARG A 83 -6.23 -8.04 -8.12
C ARG A 83 -6.57 -6.86 -7.20
N MET A 84 -5.55 -6.27 -6.60
CA MET A 84 -5.72 -5.12 -5.71
C MET A 84 -6.29 -3.92 -6.47
N THR A 85 -5.74 -3.65 -7.63
CA THR A 85 -6.17 -2.53 -8.45
C THR A 85 -7.63 -2.71 -8.91
N ASN A 86 -7.98 -3.92 -9.32
CA ASN A 86 -9.34 -4.21 -9.73
C ASN A 86 -10.31 -4.07 -8.56
N TYR A 87 -9.93 -4.56 -7.40
CA TYR A 87 -10.78 -4.42 -6.22
C TYR A 87 -11.02 -2.95 -5.91
N PHE A 88 -9.96 -2.16 -5.91
CA PHE A 88 -10.09 -0.74 -5.62
C PHE A 88 -11.01 -0.06 -6.64
N ASN A 89 -10.81 -0.35 -7.91
CA ASN A 89 -11.60 0.28 -8.95
C ASN A 89 -13.08 -0.07 -8.87
N GLN A 90 -13.38 -1.29 -8.46
CA GLN A 90 -14.76 -1.74 -8.39
C GLN A 90 -15.46 -1.32 -7.11
N ASN A 91 -14.76 -1.23 -6.01
CA ASN A 91 -15.39 -1.06 -4.70
C ASN A 91 -15.04 0.24 -4.00
N CYS A 92 -14.02 0.93 -4.43
CA CYS A 92 -13.50 2.06 -3.68
C CYS A 92 -13.45 3.34 -4.49
N ALA A 93 -13.11 3.26 -5.75
CA ALA A 93 -12.94 4.46 -6.57
C ALA A 93 -14.25 5.22 -6.67
N GLY A 94 -14.18 6.52 -6.47
CA GLY A 94 -15.35 7.36 -6.53
C GLY A 94 -16.26 7.27 -5.31
N LYS A 95 -15.83 6.60 -4.27
CA LYS A 95 -16.61 6.49 -3.05
C LYS A 95 -15.97 7.29 -1.94
N GLN A 96 -16.74 7.61 -0.92
CA GLN A 96 -16.19 8.38 0.18
C GLN A 96 -16.75 7.89 1.52
N SER A 97 -16.10 8.33 2.58
CA SER A 97 -16.54 8.09 3.94
C SER A 97 -16.20 9.33 4.74
N TYR A 98 -16.95 9.56 5.81
CA TYR A 98 -16.65 10.68 6.68
C TYR A 98 -15.29 10.51 7.36
N SER A 99 -14.81 9.29 7.44
CA SER A 99 -13.64 9.01 8.24
C SER A 99 -12.51 8.37 7.45
N ALA A 100 -12.38 8.71 6.18
CA ALA A 100 -11.28 8.18 5.39
C ALA A 100 -9.93 8.50 6.01
N TRP A 101 -9.75 9.74 6.48
CA TRP A 101 -8.53 10.12 7.17
C TRP A 101 -8.34 9.30 8.44
N LYS A 102 -9.44 9.10 9.16
CA LYS A 102 -9.41 8.33 10.40
C LYS A 102 -9.04 6.87 10.15
N ALA A 103 -9.53 6.31 9.04
CA ALA A 103 -9.17 4.95 8.67
C ALA A 103 -7.67 4.81 8.45
N ALA A 104 -7.06 5.79 7.77
CA ALA A 104 -5.63 5.78 7.57
C ALA A 104 -4.89 5.85 8.90
N GLN A 105 -5.36 6.69 9.82
CA GLN A 105 -4.73 6.82 11.12
C GLN A 105 -4.85 5.51 11.93
N LYS A 106 -5.99 4.86 11.83
CA LYS A 106 -6.18 3.59 12.52
C LYS A 106 -5.22 2.52 12.00
N LEU A 107 -5.06 2.44 10.70
CA LEU A 107 -4.16 1.48 10.12
C LEU A 107 -2.71 1.76 10.51
N ASN A 108 -2.33 3.03 10.57
CA ASN A 108 -0.99 3.38 11.01
C ASN A 108 -0.76 3.01 12.46
N GLY A 109 -1.76 3.12 13.29
CA GLY A 109 -1.66 2.75 14.69
C GLY A 109 -1.52 1.25 14.93
N GLN A 110 -1.88 0.45 13.94
CA GLN A 110 -1.79 -1.00 14.05
C GLN A 110 -0.44 -1.56 13.62
N ARG A 111 0.46 -0.72 13.11
CA ARG A 111 1.74 -1.16 12.56
C ARG A 111 2.86 -1.25 13.55
#